data_d37154202af33058a2e4325c9f2a4cae
#
_entry.id   d37154202af33058a2e4325c9f2a4cae
#
_cell.length_a   1.000
_cell.length_b   1.000
_cell.length_c   1.000
_cell.angle_alpha   90.00
_cell.angle_beta   90.00
_cell.angle_gamma   90.00
#
_symmetry.space_group_name_H-M   'P 1'
#
loop_
_entity.id
_entity.type
_entity.pdbx_description
1 polymer ?
#
loop_
_entity_poly.entity_id
_entity_poly.type
_entity_poly.pdbx_seq_one_letter_code
_entity_poly.pdbx_strand_id
1 'polypeptide(L)'
;MIKRILLTSAIAILGVNTSLAAFTFDKQEQVDTAPIVGLYRFQVPNELQGAYNTVGIQNLTASMANEPNTLSMNVAHVKGNPSESYVVEVYKDTAALETHRKSEHFQNYINEVGSKLTNRKLYDVQPLLLIEKPNALSLINDGQSVVTLTDFTVDGNEVDTVQKQYQLDIERAVRDDAGYKAGYVLRERNNKTHWYVIQIYSDESAFNKHVNSPGYRFMMSQIQGNLQNVTTKVLDGDILVNHGGQDFVRP
;
A
#
# COMPACT_ATOMS: atom_id res chain seq x y z
N MET A 1 39.91 5.09 -8.12
CA MET A 1 39.13 6.32 -7.86
C MET A 1 37.77 6.15 -8.51
N ILE A 2 36.80 5.69 -7.74
CA ILE A 2 35.43 5.49 -8.24
C ILE A 2 34.62 6.70 -7.78
N LYS A 3 34.09 7.46 -8.74
CA LYS A 3 33.28 8.66 -8.50
C LYS A 3 31.95 8.25 -7.83
N ARG A 4 31.75 8.73 -6.61
CA ARG A 4 30.45 8.63 -5.92
C ARG A 4 29.45 9.54 -6.64
N ILE A 5 28.39 8.97 -7.17
CA ILE A 5 27.23 9.72 -7.65
C ILE A 5 26.22 9.78 -6.49
N LEU A 6 26.09 10.95 -5.89
CA LEU A 6 25.03 11.25 -4.94
C LEU A 6 23.74 11.51 -5.74
N LEU A 7 22.79 10.58 -5.70
CA LEU A 7 21.43 10.84 -6.15
C LEU A 7 20.62 11.36 -4.97
N THR A 8 20.48 12.66 -4.87
CA THR A 8 19.48 13.31 -4.02
C THR A 8 18.17 13.41 -4.79
N SER A 9 17.23 12.54 -4.51
CA SER A 9 15.86 12.69 -5.03
C SER A 9 15.07 13.55 -4.07
N ALA A 10 15.01 14.85 -4.35
CA ALA A 10 14.12 15.77 -3.66
C ALA A 10 12.69 15.61 -4.21
N ILE A 11 11.75 15.33 -3.32
CA ILE A 11 10.31 15.40 -3.64
C ILE A 11 9.96 16.89 -3.70
N ALA A 12 10.00 17.46 -4.89
CA ALA A 12 9.48 18.80 -5.12
C ALA A 12 7.98 18.71 -5.39
N ILE A 13 7.17 18.87 -4.35
CA ILE A 13 5.79 19.34 -4.54
C ILE A 13 5.88 20.87 -4.52
N LEU A 14 5.71 21.48 -5.69
CA LEU A 14 5.73 22.93 -5.86
C LEU A 14 4.65 23.60 -5.01
N GLY A 15 5.08 24.52 -4.18
CA GLY A 15 4.32 25.68 -3.75
C GLY A 15 3.43 25.55 -2.54
N VAL A 16 3.99 25.28 -1.35
CA VAL A 16 3.66 25.97 -0.08
C VAL A 16 4.85 25.74 0.84
N ASN A 17 5.41 26.78 1.43
CA ASN A 17 6.50 26.73 2.42
C ASN A 17 6.02 26.04 3.70
N THR A 18 5.98 24.72 3.70
CA THR A 18 6.08 23.90 4.90
C THR A 18 7.17 22.89 4.60
N SER A 19 8.20 22.88 5.39
CA SER A 19 9.35 21.99 5.27
C SER A 19 8.88 20.52 5.20
N LEU A 20 8.69 20.01 3.98
CA LEU A 20 8.75 18.56 3.78
C LEU A 20 10.21 18.18 4.02
N ALA A 21 10.46 17.50 5.12
CA ALA A 21 11.74 16.85 5.33
C ALA A 21 12.04 16.00 4.10
N ALA A 22 13.11 16.33 3.38
CA ALA A 22 13.63 15.49 2.34
C ALA A 22 14.04 14.18 3.00
N PHE A 23 13.33 13.08 2.71
CA PHE A 23 13.76 11.77 3.13
C PHE A 23 14.97 11.40 2.29
N THR A 24 16.15 11.55 2.89
CA THR A 24 17.39 11.02 2.34
C THR A 24 17.42 9.53 2.65
N PHE A 25 17.33 8.69 1.61
CA PHE A 25 17.65 7.29 1.75
C PHE A 25 19.16 7.16 1.98
N ASP A 26 19.56 6.88 3.22
CA ASP A 26 20.95 6.62 3.54
C ASP A 26 21.36 5.29 2.90
N LYS A 27 22.37 5.32 2.05
CA LYS A 27 22.89 4.16 1.35
C LYS A 27 23.75 3.35 2.29
N GLN A 28 23.24 2.26 2.83
CA GLN A 28 24.08 1.13 3.20
C GLN A 28 23.99 0.01 2.16
N GLU A 29 25.13 -0.37 1.69
CA GLU A 29 25.65 -1.21 0.63
C GLU A 29 25.06 -2.62 0.42
N GLN A 30 23.75 -2.80 0.45
CA GLN A 30 23.09 -3.86 -0.33
C GLN A 30 22.10 -3.16 -1.22
N VAL A 31 22.20 -3.39 -2.54
CA VAL A 31 21.14 -3.00 -3.46
C VAL A 31 19.88 -3.75 -3.00
N ASP A 32 19.05 -3.08 -2.23
CA ASP A 32 17.76 -3.64 -1.82
C ASP A 32 16.93 -3.76 -3.11
N THR A 33 16.83 -4.98 -3.62
CA THR A 33 16.07 -5.31 -4.83
C THR A 33 14.58 -5.43 -4.55
N ALA A 34 14.16 -5.16 -3.30
CA ALA A 34 12.76 -5.20 -2.92
C ALA A 34 11.95 -4.12 -3.64
N PRO A 35 10.69 -4.42 -3.97
CA PRO A 35 9.76 -3.41 -4.47
C PRO A 35 9.66 -2.20 -3.54
N ILE A 36 9.40 -1.04 -4.13
CA ILE A 36 9.14 0.19 -3.38
C ILE A 36 7.64 0.28 -3.12
N VAL A 37 7.29 0.56 -1.87
CA VAL A 37 5.89 0.76 -1.48
C VAL A 37 5.70 2.18 -0.97
N GLY A 38 4.71 2.87 -1.53
CA GLY A 38 4.14 4.10 -1.01
C GLY A 38 2.87 3.78 -0.24
N LEU A 39 2.80 4.15 1.04
CA LEU A 39 1.57 4.15 1.83
C LEU A 39 1.26 5.58 2.24
N TYR A 40 0.10 6.08 1.81
CA TYR A 40 -0.31 7.46 2.05
C TYR A 40 -1.68 7.51 2.72
N ARG A 41 -1.88 8.56 3.52
CA ARG A 41 -3.20 8.98 3.98
C ARG A 41 -3.42 10.44 3.58
N PHE A 42 -4.62 10.74 3.10
CA PHE A 42 -5.04 12.08 2.73
C PHE A 42 -6.39 12.40 3.35
N GLN A 43 -6.61 13.68 3.63
CA GLN A 43 -7.94 14.24 3.80
C GLN A 43 -8.35 14.88 2.47
N VAL A 44 -9.41 14.35 1.86
CA VAL A 44 -9.99 14.84 0.60
C VAL A 44 -11.11 15.80 0.95
N PRO A 45 -11.01 17.12 0.66
CA PRO A 45 -12.09 18.05 0.85
C PRO A 45 -13.36 17.64 0.08
N ASN A 46 -14.53 17.87 0.66
CA ASN A 46 -15.81 17.42 0.08
C ASN A 46 -16.01 17.92 -1.35
N GLU A 47 -15.65 19.17 -1.62
CA GLU A 47 -15.74 19.78 -2.95
C GLU A 47 -14.78 19.19 -3.99
N LEU A 48 -13.77 18.45 -3.55
CA LEU A 48 -12.80 17.79 -4.44
C LEU A 48 -13.07 16.31 -4.66
N GLN A 49 -13.98 15.67 -3.94
CA GLN A 49 -14.18 14.21 -4.00
C GLN A 49 -14.46 13.71 -5.43
N GLY A 50 -15.34 14.40 -6.17
CA GLY A 50 -15.64 14.05 -7.56
C GLY A 50 -14.42 14.15 -8.48
N ALA A 51 -13.66 15.24 -8.36
CA ALA A 51 -12.43 15.43 -9.12
C ALA A 51 -11.36 14.40 -8.72
N TYR A 52 -11.18 14.18 -7.40
CA TYR A 52 -10.24 13.19 -6.87
C TYR A 52 -10.48 11.79 -7.43
N ASN A 53 -11.75 11.35 -7.45
CA ASN A 53 -12.14 10.07 -8.03
C ASN A 53 -11.87 10.04 -9.55
N THR A 54 -12.29 11.06 -10.28
CA THR A 54 -12.15 11.11 -11.75
C THR A 54 -10.69 11.08 -12.19
N VAL A 55 -9.86 11.99 -11.66
CA VAL A 55 -8.43 12.04 -12.05
C VAL A 55 -7.64 10.90 -11.42
N GLY A 56 -8.08 10.37 -10.28
CA GLY A 56 -7.53 9.16 -9.68
C GLY A 56 -7.70 7.96 -10.60
N ILE A 57 -8.89 7.71 -11.12
CA ILE A 57 -9.15 6.66 -12.11
C ILE A 57 -8.25 6.82 -13.33
N GLN A 58 -8.19 8.03 -13.89
CA GLN A 58 -7.34 8.30 -15.06
C GLN A 58 -5.86 8.01 -14.76
N ASN A 59 -5.35 8.47 -13.63
CA ASN A 59 -3.96 8.25 -13.23
C ASN A 59 -3.66 6.75 -13.07
N LEU A 60 -4.44 6.05 -12.24
CA LEU A 60 -4.15 4.67 -11.89
C LEU A 60 -4.35 3.71 -13.08
N THR A 61 -5.38 3.91 -13.88
CA THR A 61 -5.60 3.07 -15.08
C THR A 61 -4.57 3.32 -16.17
N ALA A 62 -4.14 4.59 -16.37
CA ALA A 62 -3.07 4.91 -17.31
C ALA A 62 -1.72 4.34 -16.85
N SER A 63 -1.44 4.35 -15.53
CA SER A 63 -0.24 3.73 -14.97
C SER A 63 -0.21 2.22 -15.24
N MET A 64 -1.30 1.51 -14.96
CA MET A 64 -1.37 0.08 -15.28
C MET A 64 -1.23 -0.21 -16.77
N ALA A 65 -1.75 0.65 -17.64
CA ALA A 65 -1.67 0.44 -19.09
C ALA A 65 -0.30 0.74 -19.70
N ASN A 66 0.43 1.73 -19.17
CA ASN A 66 1.61 2.31 -19.81
C ASN A 66 2.92 2.12 -19.03
N GLU A 67 2.84 1.71 -17.76
CA GLU A 67 3.98 1.60 -16.86
C GLU A 67 4.12 0.15 -16.35
N PRO A 68 4.75 -0.77 -17.09
CA PRO A 68 4.80 -2.20 -16.74
C PRO A 68 5.56 -2.50 -15.44
N ASN A 69 6.33 -1.55 -14.92
CA ASN A 69 7.04 -1.65 -13.64
C ASN A 69 6.32 -0.95 -12.47
N THR A 70 5.16 -0.34 -12.71
CA THR A 70 4.19 0.07 -11.68
C THR A 70 3.31 -1.15 -11.41
N LEU A 71 3.51 -1.83 -10.29
CA LEU A 71 3.01 -3.19 -10.06
C LEU A 71 1.58 -3.21 -9.53
N SER A 72 1.25 -2.28 -8.63
CA SER A 72 -0.07 -2.19 -7.99
C SER A 72 -0.35 -0.76 -7.54
N MET A 73 -1.60 -0.32 -7.69
CA MET A 73 -2.08 0.98 -7.21
C MET A 73 -3.49 0.84 -6.64
N ASN A 74 -3.65 1.19 -5.37
CA ASN A 74 -4.91 0.97 -4.67
C ASN A 74 -5.31 2.23 -3.90
N VAL A 75 -6.54 2.69 -4.10
CA VAL A 75 -7.17 3.79 -3.38
C VAL A 75 -8.41 3.27 -2.69
N ALA A 76 -8.55 3.58 -1.41
CA ALA A 76 -9.71 3.23 -0.62
C ALA A 76 -9.98 4.32 0.43
N HIS A 77 -11.22 4.56 0.80
CA HIS A 77 -11.59 5.50 1.85
C HIS A 77 -12.14 4.78 3.09
N VAL A 78 -12.06 5.43 4.24
CA VAL A 78 -12.59 4.86 5.50
C VAL A 78 -14.10 4.69 5.38
N LYS A 79 -14.59 3.47 5.64
CA LYS A 79 -16.03 3.16 5.64
C LYS A 79 -16.81 4.14 6.52
N GLY A 80 -17.76 4.85 5.92
CA GLY A 80 -18.52 5.91 6.60
C GLY A 80 -17.83 7.28 6.71
N ASN A 81 -16.59 7.43 6.19
CA ASN A 81 -15.89 8.71 6.14
C ASN A 81 -15.13 8.87 4.81
N PRO A 82 -15.83 9.22 3.71
CA PRO A 82 -15.23 9.28 2.38
C PRO A 82 -14.17 10.37 2.22
N SER A 83 -14.05 11.28 3.18
CA SER A 83 -12.99 12.29 3.18
C SER A 83 -11.63 11.75 3.61
N GLU A 84 -11.55 10.63 4.35
CA GLU A 84 -10.27 10.04 4.76
C GLU A 84 -9.88 8.93 3.79
N SER A 85 -8.94 9.20 2.90
CA SER A 85 -8.47 8.27 1.87
C SER A 85 -7.08 7.73 2.16
N TYR A 86 -6.89 6.46 1.83
CA TYR A 86 -5.60 5.76 1.87
C TYR A 86 -5.22 5.33 0.45
N VAL A 87 -3.93 5.47 0.14
CA VAL A 87 -3.36 5.06 -1.14
C VAL A 87 -2.19 4.12 -0.88
N VAL A 88 -2.18 2.99 -1.57
CA VAL A 88 -1.06 2.03 -1.56
C VAL A 88 -0.58 1.83 -2.98
N GLU A 89 0.68 2.15 -3.21
CA GLU A 89 1.34 2.03 -4.51
C GLU A 89 2.53 1.09 -4.39
N VAL A 90 2.71 0.21 -5.36
CA VAL A 90 3.83 -0.72 -5.42
C VAL A 90 4.56 -0.55 -6.74
N TYR A 91 5.86 -0.29 -6.68
CA TYR A 91 6.75 -0.13 -7.82
C TYR A 91 7.85 -1.17 -7.76
N LYS A 92 8.28 -1.67 -8.90
CA LYS A 92 9.38 -2.61 -9.01
C LYS A 92 10.67 -2.08 -8.38
N ASP A 93 10.96 -0.80 -8.62
CA ASP A 93 12.20 -0.14 -8.17
C ASP A 93 12.07 1.39 -8.21
N THR A 94 13.14 2.09 -7.83
CA THR A 94 13.18 3.56 -7.86
C THR A 94 13.00 4.13 -9.28
N ALA A 95 13.47 3.45 -10.32
CA ALA A 95 13.33 3.92 -11.70
C ALA A 95 11.85 3.90 -12.13
N ALA A 96 11.10 2.86 -11.72
CA ALA A 96 9.66 2.77 -11.96
C ALA A 96 8.91 3.92 -11.25
N LEU A 97 9.21 4.16 -9.96
CA LEU A 97 8.64 5.29 -9.22
C LEU A 97 8.92 6.64 -9.89
N GLU A 98 10.16 6.86 -10.34
CA GLU A 98 10.53 8.10 -11.04
C GLU A 98 9.86 8.23 -12.41
N THR A 99 9.63 7.12 -13.11
CA THR A 99 8.87 7.09 -14.37
C THR A 99 7.43 7.52 -14.11
N HIS A 100 6.77 6.92 -13.11
CA HIS A 100 5.41 7.29 -12.71
C HIS A 100 5.31 8.79 -12.37
N ARG A 101 6.20 9.29 -11.52
CA ARG A 101 6.21 10.69 -11.09
C ARG A 101 6.34 11.70 -12.23
N LYS A 102 6.97 11.31 -13.33
CA LYS A 102 7.17 12.16 -14.53
C LYS A 102 6.07 11.97 -15.58
N SER A 103 5.20 11.00 -15.40
CA SER A 103 4.13 10.72 -16.35
C SER A 103 3.11 11.87 -16.40
N GLU A 104 2.52 12.07 -17.57
CA GLU A 104 1.52 13.13 -17.79
C GLU A 104 0.29 12.93 -16.90
N HIS A 105 -0.19 11.70 -16.77
CA HIS A 105 -1.36 11.38 -15.94
C HIS A 105 -1.13 11.65 -14.46
N PHE A 106 0.07 11.36 -13.93
CA PHE A 106 0.41 11.72 -12.54
C PHE A 106 0.54 13.24 -12.36
N GLN A 107 1.18 13.94 -13.30
CA GLN A 107 1.29 15.39 -13.24
C GLN A 107 -0.09 16.06 -13.31
N ASN A 108 -0.99 15.55 -14.15
CA ASN A 108 -2.38 16.00 -14.19
C ASN A 108 -3.08 15.78 -12.84
N TYR A 109 -2.95 14.60 -12.24
CA TYR A 109 -3.48 14.32 -10.90
C TYR A 109 -2.96 15.33 -9.85
N ILE A 110 -1.66 15.60 -9.83
CA ILE A 110 -1.06 16.56 -8.88
C ILE A 110 -1.63 17.98 -9.09
N ASN A 111 -1.76 18.43 -10.33
CA ASN A 111 -2.24 19.77 -10.65
C ASN A 111 -3.73 19.93 -10.33
N GLU A 112 -4.55 18.95 -10.66
CA GLU A 112 -6.00 19.03 -10.49
C GLU A 112 -6.42 18.90 -9.00
N VAL A 113 -5.88 17.91 -8.29
CA VAL A 113 -6.31 17.59 -6.92
C VAL A 113 -5.17 17.39 -5.96
N GLY A 114 -4.08 16.74 -6.35
CA GLY A 114 -3.04 16.31 -5.45
C GLY A 114 -2.48 17.44 -4.58
N SER A 115 -2.25 18.62 -5.15
CA SER A 115 -1.75 19.80 -4.43
C SER A 115 -2.76 20.38 -3.41
N LYS A 116 -4.04 20.06 -3.55
CA LYS A 116 -5.15 20.58 -2.73
C LYS A 116 -5.57 19.64 -1.58
N LEU A 117 -5.05 18.41 -1.56
CA LEU A 117 -5.31 17.47 -0.47
C LEU A 117 -4.69 17.95 0.83
N THR A 118 -5.34 17.69 1.96
CA THR A 118 -4.91 18.14 3.28
C THR A 118 -4.55 16.97 4.20
N ASN A 119 -4.01 17.25 5.40
CA ASN A 119 -3.62 16.25 6.39
C ASN A 119 -2.85 15.07 5.80
N ARG A 120 -1.91 15.37 4.91
CA ARG A 120 -1.12 14.35 4.20
C ARG A 120 -0.18 13.66 5.17
N LYS A 121 -0.22 12.34 5.16
CA LYS A 121 0.77 11.51 5.84
C LYS A 121 1.36 10.53 4.84
N LEU A 122 2.67 10.55 4.68
CA LEU A 122 3.45 9.48 4.07
C LEU A 122 3.99 8.61 5.19
N TYR A 123 3.76 7.32 5.09
CA TYR A 123 4.32 6.33 6.01
C TYR A 123 5.67 5.86 5.43
N ASP A 124 6.73 6.00 6.21
CA ASP A 124 8.07 5.54 5.81
C ASP A 124 8.18 4.03 6.02
N VAL A 125 7.74 3.26 5.03
CA VAL A 125 7.60 1.81 5.12
C VAL A 125 8.48 1.06 4.12
N GLN A 126 8.70 -0.21 4.41
CA GLN A 126 9.28 -1.19 3.50
C GLN A 126 8.43 -2.46 3.51
N PRO A 127 8.33 -3.17 2.37
CA PRO A 127 7.56 -4.40 2.32
C PRO A 127 8.27 -5.54 3.05
N LEU A 128 7.48 -6.33 3.77
CA LEU A 128 7.83 -7.67 4.25
C LEU A 128 7.21 -8.74 3.35
N LEU A 129 5.94 -8.55 2.98
CA LEU A 129 5.20 -9.45 2.09
C LEU A 129 4.39 -8.60 1.10
N LEU A 130 4.40 -9.01 -0.18
CA LEU A 130 3.49 -8.50 -1.21
C LEU A 130 3.01 -9.72 -1.99
N ILE A 131 1.79 -10.19 -1.71
CA ILE A 131 1.27 -11.43 -2.29
C ILE A 131 -0.11 -11.14 -2.91
N GLU A 132 -0.27 -11.45 -4.18
CA GLU A 132 -1.46 -11.17 -4.98
C GLU A 132 -1.98 -12.42 -5.68
N LYS A 133 -3.27 -12.41 -6.04
CA LYS A 133 -3.81 -13.38 -7.00
C LYS A 133 -3.00 -13.35 -8.32
N PRO A 134 -2.87 -14.49 -9.02
CA PRO A 134 -2.14 -14.54 -10.30
C PRO A 134 -2.72 -13.62 -11.38
N ASN A 135 -4.03 -13.44 -11.38
CA ASN A 135 -4.72 -12.61 -12.38
C ASN A 135 -4.70 -11.14 -11.96
N ALA A 136 -4.56 -10.27 -12.95
CA ALA A 136 -4.68 -8.84 -12.76
C ALA A 136 -6.02 -8.46 -12.07
N LEU A 137 -5.95 -7.48 -11.19
CA LEU A 137 -7.10 -6.91 -10.50
C LEU A 137 -7.49 -5.59 -11.17
N SER A 138 -8.80 -5.39 -11.37
CA SER A 138 -9.37 -4.12 -11.79
C SER A 138 -10.76 -3.99 -11.19
N LEU A 139 -10.86 -3.38 -10.02
CA LEU A 139 -12.11 -3.05 -9.33
C LEU A 139 -12.15 -1.52 -9.17
N ILE A 140 -13.09 -0.87 -9.86
CA ILE A 140 -13.18 0.59 -9.91
C ILE A 140 -14.61 0.99 -9.57
N ASN A 141 -14.77 1.68 -8.42
CA ASN A 141 -16.08 2.13 -7.92
C ASN A 141 -17.14 1.03 -7.95
N ASP A 142 -16.76 -0.19 -7.61
CA ASP A 142 -17.67 -1.34 -7.66
C ASP A 142 -18.68 -1.34 -6.50
N GLY A 143 -18.46 -0.51 -5.49
CA GLY A 143 -19.33 -0.34 -4.32
C GLY A 143 -19.39 -1.58 -3.42
N GLN A 144 -18.53 -2.55 -3.60
CA GLN A 144 -18.55 -3.83 -2.88
C GLN A 144 -17.18 -4.17 -2.26
N SER A 145 -16.07 -3.84 -2.93
CA SER A 145 -14.74 -4.23 -2.51
C SER A 145 -14.38 -3.64 -1.14
N VAL A 146 -13.77 -4.48 -0.31
CA VAL A 146 -13.35 -4.13 1.04
C VAL A 146 -11.83 -4.19 1.12
N VAL A 147 -11.25 -3.16 1.72
CA VAL A 147 -9.84 -3.12 2.10
C VAL A 147 -9.74 -3.01 3.61
N THR A 148 -8.86 -3.78 4.23
CA THR A 148 -8.52 -3.58 5.64
C THR A 148 -7.12 -3.02 5.77
N LEU A 149 -6.94 -2.06 6.67
CA LEU A 149 -5.64 -1.55 7.09
C LEU A 149 -5.51 -1.78 8.59
N THR A 150 -4.66 -2.73 8.98
CA THR A 150 -4.35 -3.02 10.38
C THR A 150 -2.98 -2.46 10.72
N ASP A 151 -2.92 -1.67 11.79
CA ASP A 151 -1.74 -1.02 12.34
C ASP A 151 -1.48 -1.62 13.73
N PHE A 152 -0.26 -2.06 14.01
CA PHE A 152 0.10 -2.69 15.29
C PHE A 152 1.61 -2.68 15.55
N THR A 153 1.97 -2.94 16.81
CA THR A 153 3.34 -3.18 17.22
C THR A 153 3.54 -4.67 17.55
N VAL A 154 4.64 -5.24 17.06
CA VAL A 154 5.06 -6.64 17.30
C VAL A 154 6.06 -6.68 18.46
N ASP A 155 6.02 -7.68 19.32
CA ASP A 155 7.12 -7.96 20.25
C ASP A 155 8.43 -8.20 19.46
N GLY A 156 9.48 -7.48 19.82
CA GLY A 156 10.74 -7.50 19.09
C GLY A 156 11.39 -8.88 18.96
N ASN A 157 11.11 -9.80 19.90
CA ASN A 157 11.59 -11.17 19.86
C ASN A 157 10.76 -12.09 18.94
N GLU A 158 9.57 -11.65 18.52
CA GLU A 158 8.60 -12.46 17.77
C GLU A 158 8.40 -11.96 16.32
N VAL A 159 9.20 -11.02 15.87
CA VAL A 159 9.12 -10.41 14.52
C VAL A 159 9.08 -11.49 13.43
N ASP A 160 10.00 -12.45 13.47
CA ASP A 160 10.11 -13.53 12.47
C ASP A 160 8.91 -14.50 12.55
N THR A 161 8.47 -14.82 13.78
CA THR A 161 7.28 -15.65 14.01
C THR A 161 6.04 -15.00 13.42
N VAL A 162 5.82 -13.72 13.70
CA VAL A 162 4.65 -12.97 13.20
C VAL A 162 4.71 -12.84 11.68
N GLN A 163 5.88 -12.54 11.09
CA GLN A 163 6.05 -12.50 9.63
C GLN A 163 5.70 -13.83 8.99
N LYS A 164 6.21 -14.94 9.54
CA LYS A 164 5.96 -16.28 9.02
C LYS A 164 4.49 -16.66 9.08
N GLN A 165 3.80 -16.31 10.14
CA GLN A 165 2.37 -16.62 10.30
C GLN A 165 1.51 -15.81 9.31
N TYR A 166 1.78 -14.52 9.12
CA TYR A 166 1.12 -13.73 8.07
C TYR A 166 1.41 -14.27 6.67
N GLN A 167 2.65 -14.67 6.38
CA GLN A 167 3.00 -15.29 5.11
C GLN A 167 2.13 -16.52 4.83
N LEU A 168 2.08 -17.48 5.75
CA LEU A 168 1.33 -18.71 5.60
C LEU A 168 -0.17 -18.47 5.42
N ASP A 169 -0.74 -17.52 6.15
CA ASP A 169 -2.16 -17.19 6.02
C ASP A 169 -2.47 -16.51 4.68
N ILE A 170 -1.68 -15.52 4.27
CA ILE A 170 -1.88 -14.78 3.01
C ILE A 170 -1.70 -15.70 1.81
N GLU A 171 -0.63 -16.54 1.78
CA GLU A 171 -0.40 -17.52 0.72
C GLU A 171 -1.59 -18.50 0.59
N ARG A 172 -2.10 -18.98 1.73
CA ARG A 172 -3.28 -19.84 1.77
C ARG A 172 -4.52 -19.10 1.24
N ALA A 173 -4.77 -17.88 1.73
CA ALA A 173 -5.93 -17.09 1.34
C ALA A 173 -5.91 -16.74 -0.16
N VAL A 174 -4.75 -16.35 -0.69
CA VAL A 174 -4.58 -16.09 -2.12
C VAL A 174 -4.83 -17.35 -2.93
N ARG A 175 -4.38 -18.53 -2.48
CA ARG A 175 -4.59 -19.80 -3.18
C ARG A 175 -6.05 -20.28 -3.12
N ASP A 176 -6.64 -20.30 -1.92
CA ASP A 176 -7.85 -21.06 -1.62
C ASP A 176 -9.14 -20.20 -1.57
N ASP A 177 -9.02 -18.90 -1.35
CA ASP A 177 -10.16 -17.99 -1.21
C ASP A 177 -10.37 -17.13 -2.47
N ALA A 178 -11.41 -17.41 -3.25
CA ALA A 178 -11.69 -16.69 -4.49
C ALA A 178 -11.90 -15.18 -4.28
N GLY A 179 -12.50 -14.81 -3.15
CA GLY A 179 -12.78 -13.42 -2.80
C GLY A 179 -11.59 -12.67 -2.18
N TYR A 180 -10.55 -13.33 -1.71
CA TYR A 180 -9.31 -12.70 -1.26
C TYR A 180 -8.47 -12.30 -2.49
N LYS A 181 -8.04 -11.04 -2.59
CA LYS A 181 -7.38 -10.52 -3.80
C LYS A 181 -5.89 -10.30 -3.60
N ALA A 182 -5.51 -9.67 -2.48
CA ALA A 182 -4.11 -9.37 -2.17
C ALA A 182 -3.90 -9.21 -0.66
N GLY A 183 -2.67 -9.47 -0.21
CA GLY A 183 -2.21 -9.18 1.15
C GLY A 183 -0.83 -8.56 1.12
N TYR A 184 -0.67 -7.40 1.75
CA TYR A 184 0.58 -6.68 1.90
C TYR A 184 0.91 -6.50 3.37
N VAL A 185 2.11 -6.91 3.77
CA VAL A 185 2.65 -6.66 5.12
C VAL A 185 3.83 -5.71 4.98
N LEU A 186 3.72 -4.58 5.62
CA LEU A 186 4.71 -3.52 5.61
C LEU A 186 5.21 -3.28 7.02
N ARG A 187 6.45 -2.82 7.16
CA ARG A 187 6.98 -2.32 8.45
C ARG A 187 7.59 -0.95 8.28
N GLU A 188 7.62 -0.16 9.33
CA GLU A 188 8.37 1.10 9.33
C GLU A 188 9.86 0.84 9.16
N ARG A 189 10.55 1.69 8.35
CA ARG A 189 11.99 1.57 8.11
C ARG A 189 12.80 1.81 9.37
N ASN A 190 12.37 2.79 10.17
CA ASN A 190 13.07 3.21 11.38
C ASN A 190 12.55 2.54 12.66
N ASN A 191 11.49 1.74 12.56
CA ASN A 191 10.94 0.95 13.66
C ASN A 191 10.52 -0.44 13.20
N LYS A 192 11.40 -1.43 13.39
CA LYS A 192 11.20 -2.81 12.93
C LYS A 192 10.02 -3.52 13.56
N THR A 193 9.50 -2.99 14.66
CA THR A 193 8.36 -3.60 15.37
C THR A 193 7.02 -2.97 15.03
N HIS A 194 6.97 -1.84 14.32
CA HIS A 194 5.72 -1.19 13.91
C HIS A 194 5.33 -1.60 12.49
N TRP A 195 4.17 -2.23 12.36
CA TRP A 195 3.72 -2.87 11.11
C TRP A 195 2.35 -2.41 10.67
N TYR A 196 2.15 -2.50 9.35
CA TYR A 196 0.87 -2.26 8.67
C TYR A 196 0.54 -3.47 7.81
N VAL A 197 -0.68 -4.00 7.95
CA VAL A 197 -1.18 -5.09 7.10
C VAL A 197 -2.37 -4.57 6.30
N ILE A 198 -2.26 -4.65 4.99
CA ILE A 198 -3.31 -4.29 4.05
C ILE A 198 -3.82 -5.57 3.39
N GLN A 199 -5.12 -5.80 3.43
CA GLN A 199 -5.74 -6.95 2.78
C GLN A 199 -6.91 -6.47 1.92
N ILE A 200 -7.01 -7.02 0.71
CA ILE A 200 -7.99 -6.63 -0.31
C ILE A 200 -8.93 -7.79 -0.57
N TYR A 201 -10.23 -7.51 -0.51
CA TYR A 201 -11.31 -8.48 -0.70
C TYR A 201 -12.29 -8.01 -1.77
N SER A 202 -12.92 -8.96 -2.47
CA SER A 202 -13.96 -8.65 -3.46
C SER A 202 -15.20 -7.98 -2.84
N ASP A 203 -15.51 -8.33 -1.59
CA ASP A 203 -16.71 -7.88 -0.90
C ASP A 203 -16.66 -8.20 0.60
N GLU A 204 -17.65 -7.73 1.35
CA GLU A 204 -17.78 -7.96 2.79
C GLU A 204 -17.97 -9.44 3.15
N SER A 205 -18.60 -10.24 2.28
CA SER A 205 -18.77 -11.68 2.49
C SER A 205 -17.40 -12.40 2.46
N ALA A 206 -16.56 -12.03 1.49
CA ALA A 206 -15.19 -12.55 1.38
C ALA A 206 -14.32 -12.16 2.59
N PHE A 207 -14.42 -10.91 3.04
CA PHE A 207 -13.76 -10.46 4.26
C PHE A 207 -14.22 -11.29 5.47
N ASN A 208 -15.52 -11.39 5.70
CA ASN A 208 -16.09 -12.15 6.82
C ASN A 208 -15.72 -13.64 6.75
N LYS A 209 -15.72 -14.24 5.56
CA LYS A 209 -15.30 -15.63 5.36
C LYS A 209 -13.84 -15.83 5.74
N HIS A 210 -12.95 -14.92 5.33
CA HIS A 210 -11.52 -15.01 5.63
C HIS A 210 -11.26 -14.92 7.13
N VAL A 211 -11.71 -13.87 7.82
CA VAL A 211 -11.44 -13.67 9.25
C VAL A 211 -12.08 -14.73 10.15
N ASN A 212 -13.12 -15.42 9.64
CA ASN A 212 -13.76 -16.55 10.33
C ASN A 212 -13.20 -17.90 9.90
N SER A 213 -12.27 -17.96 8.95
CA SER A 213 -11.70 -19.21 8.48
C SER A 213 -10.85 -19.92 9.56
N PRO A 214 -10.78 -21.26 9.54
CA PRO A 214 -9.91 -21.99 10.47
C PRO A 214 -8.43 -21.55 10.37
N GLY A 215 -7.95 -21.24 9.15
CA GLY A 215 -6.57 -20.81 8.93
C GLY A 215 -6.26 -19.46 9.58
N TYR A 216 -7.11 -18.45 9.36
CA TYR A 216 -6.94 -17.13 9.99
C TYR A 216 -7.01 -17.23 11.52
N ARG A 217 -7.99 -17.99 12.06
CA ARG A 217 -8.10 -18.20 13.52
C ARG A 217 -6.87 -18.91 14.08
N PHE A 218 -6.33 -19.90 13.35
CA PHE A 218 -5.10 -20.57 13.76
C PHE A 218 -3.94 -19.57 13.79
N MET A 219 -3.73 -18.82 12.70
CA MET A 219 -2.72 -17.76 12.66
C MET A 219 -2.84 -16.83 13.88
N MET A 220 -4.03 -16.26 14.10
CA MET A 220 -4.26 -15.35 15.21
C MET A 220 -3.99 -15.98 16.58
N SER A 221 -4.33 -17.27 16.76
CA SER A 221 -4.02 -17.98 18.01
C SER A 221 -2.51 -18.09 18.31
N GLN A 222 -1.68 -18.06 17.25
CA GLN A 222 -0.22 -18.11 17.39
C GLN A 222 0.42 -16.74 17.66
N ILE A 223 -0.19 -15.66 17.17
CA ILE A 223 0.48 -14.34 17.19
C ILE A 223 -0.22 -13.27 18.03
N GLN A 224 -1.51 -13.41 18.37
CA GLN A 224 -2.26 -12.34 19.03
C GLN A 224 -1.64 -11.86 20.33
N GLY A 225 -0.98 -12.75 21.09
CA GLY A 225 -0.27 -12.41 22.33
C GLY A 225 1.00 -11.56 22.11
N ASN A 226 1.52 -11.55 20.89
CA ASN A 226 2.73 -10.83 20.49
C ASN A 226 2.43 -9.49 19.79
N LEU A 227 1.13 -9.15 19.65
CA LEU A 227 0.67 -7.92 19.02
C LEU A 227 0.18 -6.92 20.07
N GLN A 228 0.58 -5.67 19.94
CA GLN A 228 0.20 -4.57 20.82
C GLN A 228 -0.37 -3.40 20.00
N ASN A 229 -1.20 -2.58 20.63
CA ASN A 229 -1.79 -1.36 20.03
C ASN A 229 -2.51 -1.62 18.70
N VAL A 230 -3.16 -2.79 18.58
CA VAL A 230 -3.81 -3.21 17.32
C VAL A 230 -5.01 -2.32 17.02
N THR A 231 -4.99 -1.71 15.85
CA THR A 231 -6.13 -0.96 15.29
C THR A 231 -6.38 -1.40 13.86
N THR A 232 -7.63 -1.69 13.52
CA THR A 232 -8.02 -2.04 12.16
C THR A 232 -9.04 -1.04 11.63
N LYS A 233 -8.75 -0.45 10.48
CA LYS A 233 -9.70 0.32 9.70
C LYS A 233 -10.27 -0.56 8.61
N VAL A 234 -11.60 -0.51 8.46
CA VAL A 234 -12.29 -1.08 7.29
C VAL A 234 -12.52 0.06 6.31
N LEU A 235 -12.11 -0.16 5.08
CA LEU A 235 -12.15 0.81 4.01
C LEU A 235 -13.02 0.26 2.88
N ASP A 236 -13.76 1.14 2.22
CA ASP A 236 -14.44 0.85 0.97
C ASP A 236 -13.46 1.10 -0.19
N GLY A 237 -13.29 0.14 -1.08
CA GLY A 237 -12.38 0.24 -2.21
C GLY A 237 -12.92 1.18 -3.30
N ASP A 238 -12.13 2.18 -3.69
CA ASP A 238 -12.48 3.10 -4.76
C ASP A 238 -11.87 2.66 -6.10
N ILE A 239 -10.54 2.45 -6.11
CA ILE A 239 -9.78 2.07 -7.30
C ILE A 239 -8.73 1.05 -6.87
N LEU A 240 -8.93 -0.22 -7.20
CA LEU A 240 -8.02 -1.30 -6.84
C LEU A 240 -7.54 -1.97 -8.13
N VAL A 241 -6.28 -1.69 -8.51
CA VAL A 241 -5.70 -2.15 -9.77
C VAL A 241 -4.29 -2.70 -9.56
N ASN A 242 -4.00 -3.85 -10.16
CA ASN A 242 -2.66 -4.43 -10.20
C ASN A 242 -2.47 -5.33 -11.43
N HIS A 243 -1.24 -5.70 -11.72
CA HIS A 243 -0.92 -6.67 -12.77
C HIS A 243 -1.14 -8.12 -12.34
N GLY A 244 -1.31 -8.36 -11.06
CA GLY A 244 -1.40 -9.69 -10.46
C GLY A 244 -0.06 -10.40 -10.36
N GLY A 245 -0.05 -11.50 -9.58
CA GLY A 245 1.10 -12.38 -9.50
C GLY A 245 2.28 -11.86 -8.68
N GLN A 246 2.12 -10.80 -7.90
CA GLN A 246 3.12 -10.42 -6.92
C GLN A 246 3.29 -11.55 -5.90
N ASP A 247 4.55 -11.94 -5.68
CA ASP A 247 4.93 -12.99 -4.72
C ASP A 247 6.31 -12.60 -4.11
N PHE A 248 6.30 -11.49 -3.37
CA PHE A 248 7.49 -10.99 -2.70
C PHE A 248 7.44 -11.34 -1.22
N VAL A 249 8.49 -11.99 -0.74
CA VAL A 249 8.76 -12.26 0.69
C VAL A 249 10.14 -11.73 1.01
N ARG A 250 10.22 -10.81 1.97
CA ARG A 250 11.52 -10.33 2.47
C ARG A 250 12.17 -11.40 3.33
N PRO A 251 13.43 -11.76 3.07
CA PRO A 251 14.21 -12.71 3.89
C PRO A 251 14.38 -12.24 5.33
#